data_d2d49b5649f6d382bd76eb15307606c6
#
_entry.id   d2d49b5649f6d382bd76eb15307606c6
#
_cell.length_a   1.000
_cell.length_b   1.000
_cell.length_c   1.000
_cell.angle_alpha   90.00
_cell.angle_beta   90.00
_cell.angle_gamma   90.00
#
_symmetry.space_group_name_H-M   'P 1'
#
loop_
_entity.id
_entity.type
_entity.pdbx_description
1 polymer ?
#
loop_
_entity_poly.entity_id
_entity_poly.type
_entity_poly.pdbx_seq_one_letter_code
_entity_poly.pdbx_strand_id
1 'polypeptide(L)'
;LANVLQKSYKRIFNEFAGEFSATHDDSTGDVKYHLGASSDREFDGNSVHVSLTDNPSHLEAVNPIVLGQTRAKQFFHKDEERKKVIPVLIHGDAAFAGQGVVAECFAMSGLKGHNTGGTIHIIVNNQIGFTTSPRFARSSPYPSDLGKVVESPILHCNGDDPESVVHCAKIAIEFRQKFNKDVVIDMICYRRFGHNEGDEPSFTQPLMY
;
A
#
# COMPACT_ATOMS: atom_id res chain seq x y z
N LEU A 1 -9.01 -1.33 7.62
CA LEU A 1 -9.73 -2.59 7.87
C LEU A 1 -11.25 -2.37 7.98
N ALA A 2 -11.74 -1.55 8.92
CA ALA A 2 -13.17 -1.39 9.13
C ALA A 2 -13.87 -0.69 7.93
N ASN A 3 -13.42 0.49 7.55
CA ASN A 3 -14.13 1.33 6.57
C ASN A 3 -14.01 0.83 5.12
N VAL A 4 -12.88 0.27 4.74
CA VAL A 4 -12.64 -0.19 3.36
C VAL A 4 -12.96 -1.68 3.22
N LEU A 5 -12.45 -2.52 4.13
CA LEU A 5 -12.60 -3.98 4.06
C LEU A 5 -13.79 -4.52 4.87
N GLN A 6 -14.57 -3.64 5.51
CA GLN A 6 -15.74 -3.99 6.32
C GLN A 6 -15.48 -5.03 7.41
N LYS A 7 -14.24 -5.11 7.90
CA LYS A 7 -13.92 -5.98 9.04
C LYS A 7 -14.62 -5.41 10.28
N SER A 8 -15.45 -6.22 10.93
CA SER A 8 -16.23 -5.75 12.07
C SER A 8 -15.35 -5.31 13.24
N TYR A 9 -15.74 -4.26 13.95
CA TYR A 9 -15.01 -3.79 15.14
C TYR A 9 -14.85 -4.91 16.18
N LYS A 10 -15.87 -5.74 16.38
CA LYS A 10 -15.81 -6.89 17.29
C LYS A 10 -14.63 -7.82 16.91
N ARG A 11 -14.50 -8.16 15.63
CA ARG A 11 -13.40 -9.00 15.16
C ARG A 11 -12.04 -8.32 15.36
N ILE A 12 -11.95 -7.03 15.05
CA ILE A 12 -10.72 -6.25 15.25
C ILE A 12 -10.33 -6.27 16.74
N PHE A 13 -11.26 -5.97 17.65
CA PHE A 13 -10.97 -5.96 19.09
C PHE A 13 -10.64 -7.35 19.65
N ASN A 14 -11.30 -8.40 19.19
CA ASN A 14 -10.96 -9.77 19.59
C ASN A 14 -9.53 -10.14 19.18
N GLU A 15 -9.11 -9.75 17.96
CA GLU A 15 -7.75 -9.96 17.50
C GLU A 15 -6.71 -9.17 18.34
N PHE A 16 -7.07 -7.98 18.81
CA PHE A 16 -6.22 -7.22 19.76
C PHE A 16 -6.17 -7.87 21.15
N ALA A 17 -7.26 -8.45 21.62
CA ALA A 17 -7.33 -9.16 22.88
C ALA A 17 -6.67 -10.56 22.85
N GLY A 18 -6.30 -11.04 21.66
CA GLY A 18 -5.76 -12.39 21.49
C GLY A 18 -6.86 -13.48 21.55
N GLU A 19 -8.13 -13.09 21.46
CA GLU A 19 -9.26 -14.00 21.42
C GLU A 19 -9.48 -14.47 19.97
N PHE A 20 -8.86 -15.59 19.62
CA PHE A 20 -9.13 -16.25 18.34
C PHE A 20 -10.38 -17.11 18.47
N SER A 21 -11.32 -16.94 17.56
CA SER A 21 -12.50 -17.81 17.46
C SER A 21 -12.04 -19.24 17.17
N ALA A 22 -12.38 -20.15 18.07
CA ALA A 22 -12.01 -21.56 18.04
C ALA A 22 -12.63 -22.39 16.89
N THR A 23 -13.04 -21.76 15.79
CA THR A 23 -13.75 -22.42 14.69
C THR A 23 -12.87 -22.81 13.50
N HIS A 24 -11.58 -22.51 13.53
CA HIS A 24 -10.61 -23.04 12.56
C HIS A 24 -9.44 -23.67 13.30
N ASP A 25 -9.45 -25.00 13.31
CA ASP A 25 -8.35 -25.87 13.66
C ASP A 25 -7.10 -25.43 12.91
N ASP A 26 -5.96 -25.32 13.61
CA ASP A 26 -4.62 -25.05 13.08
C ASP A 26 -4.21 -23.58 12.75
N SER A 27 -4.95 -22.55 13.10
CA SER A 27 -4.42 -21.20 12.94
C SER A 27 -3.50 -20.82 14.10
N THR A 28 -2.20 -20.87 13.88
CA THR A 28 -1.25 -20.17 14.75
C THR A 28 -1.53 -18.67 14.64
N GLY A 29 -1.75 -18.00 15.79
CA GLY A 29 -1.95 -16.56 15.79
C GLY A 29 -0.78 -15.81 15.15
N ASP A 30 -1.09 -14.76 14.41
CA ASP A 30 -0.10 -13.83 13.86
C ASP A 30 -0.41 -12.42 14.34
N VAL A 31 0.55 -11.51 14.14
CA VAL A 31 0.35 -10.10 14.41
C VAL A 31 -0.79 -9.58 13.55
N LYS A 32 -1.79 -8.96 14.16
CA LYS A 32 -3.01 -8.49 13.50
C LYS A 32 -2.81 -7.61 12.24
N TYR A 33 -1.68 -6.92 12.17
CA TYR A 33 -1.31 -6.10 11.01
C TYR A 33 -0.90 -6.93 9.79
N HIS A 34 -0.55 -8.20 9.99
CA HIS A 34 -0.15 -9.10 8.91
C HIS A 34 -1.34 -9.84 8.30
N LEU A 35 -2.47 -9.88 8.99
CA LEU A 35 -3.64 -10.64 8.57
C LEU A 35 -4.33 -9.98 7.38
N GLY A 36 -4.53 -10.74 6.33
CA GLY A 36 -5.31 -10.33 5.18
C GLY A 36 -6.80 -10.20 5.47
N ALA A 37 -7.51 -9.62 4.54
CA ALA A 37 -8.95 -9.52 4.57
C ALA A 37 -9.50 -9.31 3.16
N SER A 38 -10.75 -9.70 2.92
CA SER A 38 -11.42 -9.37 1.66
C SER A 38 -12.88 -9.06 1.88
N SER A 39 -13.45 -8.25 1.02
CA SER A 39 -14.88 -7.93 1.01
C SER A 39 -15.31 -7.43 -0.37
N ASP A 40 -16.59 -7.61 -0.66
CA ASP A 40 -17.22 -7.00 -1.81
C ASP A 40 -17.79 -5.63 -1.42
N ARG A 41 -17.55 -4.65 -2.26
CA ARG A 41 -17.99 -3.26 -2.08
C ARG A 41 -18.82 -2.81 -3.25
N GLU A 42 -19.85 -2.04 -2.98
CA GLU A 42 -20.66 -1.42 -4.02
C GLU A 42 -20.32 0.06 -4.15
N PHE A 43 -20.02 0.48 -5.37
CA PHE A 43 -19.76 1.87 -5.73
C PHE A 43 -20.56 2.21 -6.99
N ASP A 44 -21.48 3.17 -6.89
CA ASP A 44 -22.32 3.63 -8.00
C ASP A 44 -22.99 2.47 -8.77
N GLY A 45 -23.50 1.48 -8.02
CA GLY A 45 -24.15 0.29 -8.59
C GLY A 45 -23.21 -0.76 -9.17
N ASN A 46 -21.89 -0.60 -9.03
CA ASN A 46 -20.90 -1.56 -9.45
C ASN A 46 -20.33 -2.31 -8.23
N SER A 47 -20.29 -3.65 -8.30
CA SER A 47 -19.63 -4.46 -7.29
C SER A 47 -18.13 -4.56 -7.55
N VAL A 48 -17.32 -4.24 -6.54
CA VAL A 48 -15.87 -4.30 -6.59
C VAL A 48 -15.37 -5.18 -5.47
N HIS A 49 -14.65 -6.25 -5.80
CA HIS A 49 -13.98 -7.09 -4.82
C HIS A 49 -12.66 -6.46 -4.39
N VAL A 50 -12.52 -6.18 -3.08
CA VAL A 50 -11.29 -5.63 -2.49
C VAL A 50 -10.67 -6.70 -1.61
N SER A 51 -9.42 -7.06 -1.89
CA SER A 51 -8.67 -8.02 -1.06
C SER A 51 -7.34 -7.43 -0.60
N LEU A 52 -7.09 -7.52 0.71
CA LEU A 52 -5.81 -7.20 1.33
C LEU A 52 -5.01 -8.49 1.46
N THR A 53 -3.83 -8.52 0.88
CA THR A 53 -2.92 -9.66 0.97
C THR A 53 -2.26 -9.71 2.34
N ASP A 54 -2.13 -10.92 2.90
CA ASP A 54 -1.32 -11.14 4.09
C ASP A 54 0.11 -10.68 3.85
N ASN A 55 0.72 -10.04 4.84
CA ASN A 55 2.09 -9.53 4.70
C ASN A 55 2.95 -9.86 5.93
N PRO A 56 4.25 -10.11 5.76
CA PRO A 56 5.18 -10.28 6.87
C PRO A 56 5.64 -8.92 7.43
N SER A 57 6.38 -8.94 8.54
CA SER A 57 7.07 -7.75 9.09
C SER A 57 8.20 -7.22 8.19
N HIS A 58 8.63 -7.98 7.20
CA HIS A 58 9.65 -7.54 6.25
C HIS A 58 9.05 -6.51 5.30
N LEU A 59 9.41 -5.26 5.51
CA LEU A 59 8.90 -4.14 4.72
C LEU A 59 9.12 -4.37 3.23
N GLU A 60 8.10 -4.10 2.43
CA GLU A 60 8.04 -4.21 0.97
C GLU A 60 8.10 -5.64 0.40
N ALA A 61 8.32 -6.67 1.22
CA ALA A 61 8.39 -8.06 0.74
C ALA A 61 7.08 -8.56 0.10
N VAL A 62 5.95 -7.95 0.44
CA VAL A 62 4.63 -8.27 -0.12
C VAL A 62 4.44 -7.72 -1.54
N ASN A 63 5.22 -6.74 -1.97
CA ASN A 63 5.04 -6.10 -3.29
C ASN A 63 5.05 -7.11 -4.44
N PRO A 64 6.10 -7.93 -4.63
CA PRO A 64 6.12 -8.91 -5.73
C PRO A 64 5.02 -9.97 -5.58
N ILE A 65 4.58 -10.28 -4.35
CA ILE A 65 3.48 -11.21 -4.10
C ILE A 65 2.17 -10.65 -4.62
N VAL A 66 1.85 -9.40 -4.32
CA VAL A 66 0.66 -8.71 -4.82
C VAL A 66 0.67 -8.62 -6.34
N LEU A 67 1.82 -8.31 -6.95
CA LEU A 67 1.97 -8.26 -8.40
C LEU A 67 1.73 -9.65 -9.03
N GLY A 68 2.30 -10.69 -8.44
CA GLY A 68 2.11 -12.07 -8.88
C GLY A 68 0.66 -12.53 -8.75
N GLN A 69 0.01 -12.26 -7.62
CA GLN A 69 -1.41 -12.55 -7.39
C GLN A 69 -2.31 -11.81 -8.39
N THR A 70 -2.03 -10.52 -8.62
CA THR A 70 -2.74 -9.72 -9.62
C THR A 70 -2.63 -10.35 -10.99
N ARG A 71 -1.41 -10.70 -11.40
CA ARG A 71 -1.17 -11.33 -12.70
C ARG A 71 -1.88 -12.67 -12.86
N ALA A 72 -1.90 -13.49 -11.81
CA ALA A 72 -2.63 -14.75 -11.78
C ALA A 72 -4.14 -14.53 -11.89
N LYS A 73 -4.71 -13.61 -11.10
CA LYS A 73 -6.14 -13.26 -11.17
C LYS A 73 -6.52 -12.74 -12.57
N GLN A 74 -5.71 -11.89 -13.18
CA GLN A 74 -5.92 -11.43 -14.57
C GLN A 74 -5.97 -12.61 -15.54
N PHE A 75 -5.08 -13.57 -15.41
CA PHE A 75 -5.09 -14.78 -16.23
C PHE A 75 -6.38 -15.60 -16.06
N PHE A 76 -6.78 -15.88 -14.82
CA PHE A 76 -8.00 -16.65 -14.53
C PHE A 76 -9.28 -15.94 -14.98
N HIS A 77 -9.31 -14.61 -14.87
CA HIS A 77 -10.45 -13.78 -15.31
C HIS A 77 -10.43 -13.44 -16.80
N LYS A 78 -9.44 -13.93 -17.56
CA LYS A 78 -9.23 -13.57 -18.97
C LYS A 78 -9.21 -12.06 -19.19
N ASP A 79 -8.54 -11.36 -18.27
CA ASP A 79 -8.37 -9.91 -18.30
C ASP A 79 -7.13 -9.54 -19.14
N GLU A 80 -7.23 -9.74 -20.46
CA GLU A 80 -6.13 -9.50 -21.40
C GLU A 80 -5.70 -8.04 -21.43
N GLU A 81 -6.64 -7.12 -21.27
CA GLU A 81 -6.39 -5.68 -21.22
C GLU A 81 -5.84 -5.21 -19.87
N ARG A 82 -5.85 -6.08 -18.84
CA ARG A 82 -5.37 -5.81 -17.47
C ARG A 82 -6.06 -4.63 -16.79
N LYS A 83 -7.36 -4.49 -17.04
CA LYS A 83 -8.18 -3.39 -16.54
C LYS A 83 -9.16 -3.80 -15.43
N LYS A 84 -9.44 -5.10 -15.28
CA LYS A 84 -10.40 -5.60 -14.30
C LYS A 84 -9.79 -5.85 -12.94
N VAL A 85 -8.53 -6.32 -12.91
CA VAL A 85 -7.79 -6.58 -11.67
C VAL A 85 -6.61 -5.63 -11.56
N ILE A 86 -6.58 -4.83 -10.52
CA ILE A 86 -5.65 -3.72 -10.33
C ILE A 86 -4.87 -3.91 -9.03
N PRO A 87 -3.51 -3.89 -9.07
CA PRO A 87 -2.71 -3.86 -7.87
C PRO A 87 -2.65 -2.43 -7.29
N VAL A 88 -2.81 -2.34 -5.98
CA VAL A 88 -2.58 -1.11 -5.20
C VAL A 88 -1.59 -1.46 -4.10
N LEU A 89 -0.48 -0.74 -4.04
CA LEU A 89 0.55 -0.90 -3.02
C LEU A 89 0.63 0.36 -2.16
N ILE A 90 0.56 0.19 -0.84
CA ILE A 90 0.65 1.27 0.14
C ILE A 90 1.98 1.13 0.87
N HIS A 91 2.76 2.18 0.87
CA HIS A 91 4.14 2.20 1.35
C HIS A 91 4.36 3.24 2.44
N GLY A 92 5.30 3.00 3.35
CA GLY A 92 5.96 4.05 4.10
C GLY A 92 7.09 4.68 3.27
N ASP A 93 7.36 5.96 3.44
CA ASP A 93 8.35 6.69 2.64
C ASP A 93 9.79 6.17 2.78
N ALA A 94 10.19 5.82 3.99
CA ALA A 94 11.53 5.28 4.23
C ALA A 94 11.70 3.89 3.62
N ALA A 95 10.68 3.03 3.72
CA ALA A 95 10.70 1.69 3.13
C ALA A 95 10.69 1.75 1.60
N PHE A 96 9.84 2.58 1.00
CA PHE A 96 9.76 2.75 -0.44
C PHE A 96 11.10 3.16 -1.05
N ALA A 97 11.76 4.14 -0.45
CA ALA A 97 13.05 4.64 -0.95
C ALA A 97 14.24 3.73 -0.57
N GLY A 98 14.12 2.94 0.51
CA GLY A 98 15.25 2.21 1.09
C GLY A 98 15.29 0.70 0.86
N GLN A 99 14.20 0.09 0.41
CA GLN A 99 14.14 -1.36 0.15
C GLN A 99 14.31 -1.66 -1.33
N GLY A 100 15.40 -2.38 -1.68
CA GLY A 100 15.74 -2.70 -3.06
C GLY A 100 14.65 -3.41 -3.86
N VAL A 101 13.81 -4.20 -3.20
CA VAL A 101 12.70 -4.92 -3.84
C VAL A 101 11.69 -3.98 -4.53
N VAL A 102 11.55 -2.74 -4.08
CA VAL A 102 10.70 -1.74 -4.74
C VAL A 102 11.25 -1.39 -6.12
N ALA A 103 12.56 -1.11 -6.20
CA ALA A 103 13.24 -0.84 -7.47
C ALA A 103 13.17 -2.04 -8.43
N GLU A 104 13.31 -3.26 -7.90
CA GLU A 104 13.19 -4.49 -8.68
C GLU A 104 11.77 -4.68 -9.23
N CYS A 105 10.73 -4.39 -8.44
CA CYS A 105 9.34 -4.41 -8.91
C CYS A 105 9.13 -3.41 -10.05
N PHE A 106 9.64 -2.19 -9.94
CA PHE A 106 9.58 -1.21 -11.04
C PHE A 106 10.33 -1.71 -12.27
N ALA A 107 11.54 -2.25 -12.11
CA ALA A 107 12.32 -2.77 -13.23
C ALA A 107 11.60 -3.90 -13.99
N MET A 108 10.76 -4.68 -13.29
CA MET A 108 9.98 -5.76 -13.90
C MET A 108 8.63 -5.31 -14.47
N SER A 109 8.11 -4.13 -14.11
CA SER A 109 6.72 -3.72 -14.39
C SER A 109 6.39 -3.67 -15.88
N GLY A 110 7.34 -3.36 -16.75
CA GLY A 110 7.20 -3.33 -18.21
C GLY A 110 7.44 -4.67 -18.91
N LEU A 111 7.92 -5.70 -18.22
CA LEU A 111 8.26 -6.97 -18.83
C LEU A 111 7.02 -7.81 -19.14
N LYS A 112 6.96 -8.45 -20.31
CA LYS A 112 5.82 -9.21 -20.80
C LYS A 112 5.27 -10.23 -19.80
N GLY A 113 6.15 -10.93 -19.07
CA GLY A 113 5.77 -11.95 -18.08
C GLY A 113 5.28 -11.37 -16.75
N HIS A 114 5.68 -10.16 -16.38
CA HIS A 114 5.45 -9.54 -15.08
C HIS A 114 4.43 -8.38 -15.11
N ASN A 115 4.23 -7.78 -16.27
CA ASN A 115 3.36 -6.62 -16.45
C ASN A 115 1.92 -6.92 -15.99
N THR A 116 1.41 -6.10 -15.07
CA THR A 116 0.04 -6.14 -14.53
C THR A 116 -0.87 -5.07 -15.14
N GLY A 117 -0.38 -4.31 -16.13
CA GLY A 117 -1.10 -3.15 -16.65
C GLY A 117 -0.96 -1.91 -15.77
N GLY A 118 0.11 -1.86 -14.99
CA GLY A 118 0.43 -0.77 -14.07
C GLY A 118 -0.09 -0.98 -12.66
N THR A 119 0.66 -0.47 -11.70
CA THR A 119 0.39 -0.48 -10.26
C THR A 119 0.12 0.94 -9.79
N ILE A 120 -0.83 1.12 -8.89
CA ILE A 120 -1.00 2.38 -8.16
C ILE A 120 -0.20 2.26 -6.87
N HIS A 121 0.85 3.05 -6.75
CA HIS A 121 1.67 3.16 -5.55
C HIS A 121 1.21 4.36 -4.72
N ILE A 122 0.92 4.17 -3.46
CA ILE A 122 0.55 5.24 -2.52
C ILE A 122 1.61 5.28 -1.43
N ILE A 123 2.39 6.33 -1.39
CA ILE A 123 3.39 6.55 -0.35
C ILE A 123 2.75 7.38 0.77
N VAL A 124 2.58 6.77 1.94
CA VAL A 124 2.23 7.49 3.16
C VAL A 124 3.50 8.14 3.69
N ASN A 125 3.81 9.31 3.12
CA ASN A 125 5.05 10.03 3.40
C ASN A 125 4.91 10.81 4.71
N ASN A 126 4.99 10.09 5.82
CA ASN A 126 4.96 10.67 7.17
C ASN A 126 6.34 11.16 7.63
N GLN A 127 7.35 11.11 6.77
CA GLN A 127 8.71 11.61 6.99
C GLN A 127 9.45 10.89 8.13
N ILE A 128 9.02 9.66 8.50
CA ILE A 128 9.61 8.90 9.60
C ILE A 128 10.41 7.72 9.04
N GLY A 129 11.71 7.73 9.33
CA GLY A 129 12.61 6.59 9.19
C GLY A 129 13.21 6.26 10.55
N PHE A 130 12.41 5.73 11.48
CA PHE A 130 12.74 5.48 12.87
C PHE A 130 13.32 6.74 13.55
N THR A 131 14.59 6.77 13.94
CA THR A 131 15.24 7.92 14.62
C THR A 131 15.95 8.88 13.65
N THR A 132 15.94 8.60 12.34
CA THR A 132 16.63 9.42 11.35
C THR A 132 15.86 10.70 11.06
N SER A 133 16.51 11.86 11.21
CA SER A 133 15.89 13.13 10.82
C SER A 133 15.59 13.16 9.32
N PRO A 134 14.43 13.67 8.90
CA PRO A 134 14.02 13.69 7.48
C PRO A 134 15.06 14.24 6.52
N ARG A 135 15.79 15.29 6.91
CA ARG A 135 16.84 15.93 6.09
C ARG A 135 18.05 15.03 5.79
N PHE A 136 18.20 13.92 6.53
CA PHE A 136 19.30 12.97 6.36
C PHE A 136 18.79 11.59 5.88
N ALA A 137 17.50 11.47 5.59
CA ALA A 137 16.88 10.18 5.32
C ALA A 137 17.23 9.62 3.94
N ARG A 138 17.46 10.48 2.96
CA ARG A 138 17.74 10.07 1.58
C ARG A 138 18.50 11.12 0.81
N SER A 139 19.15 10.71 -0.28
CA SER A 139 19.87 11.61 -1.18
C SER A 139 18.95 12.36 -2.15
N SER A 140 17.84 11.72 -2.56
CA SER A 140 16.85 12.35 -3.44
C SER A 140 15.90 13.27 -2.66
N PRO A 141 15.33 14.31 -3.29
CA PRO A 141 14.35 15.20 -2.67
C PRO A 141 13.13 14.50 -2.14
N TYR A 142 12.61 13.50 -2.88
CA TYR A 142 11.39 12.78 -2.55
C TYR A 142 11.60 11.26 -2.54
N PRO A 143 10.90 10.52 -1.67
CA PRO A 143 10.93 9.06 -1.73
C PRO A 143 10.41 8.52 -3.06
N SER A 144 9.45 9.22 -3.65
CA SER A 144 8.81 8.92 -4.92
C SER A 144 9.72 9.03 -6.15
N ASP A 145 10.90 9.64 -6.01
CA ASP A 145 11.87 9.76 -7.11
C ASP A 145 12.29 8.41 -7.72
N LEU A 146 12.11 7.33 -6.97
CA LEU A 146 12.32 5.97 -7.47
C LEU A 146 11.41 5.63 -8.67
N GLY A 147 10.20 6.18 -8.71
CA GLY A 147 9.29 5.99 -9.85
C GLY A 147 9.80 6.57 -11.18
N LYS A 148 10.75 7.52 -11.12
CA LYS A 148 11.36 8.12 -12.32
C LYS A 148 12.16 7.12 -13.16
N VAL A 149 12.63 6.02 -12.55
CA VAL A 149 13.39 4.96 -13.24
C VAL A 149 12.61 4.35 -14.40
N VAL A 150 11.27 4.27 -14.26
CA VAL A 150 10.37 3.76 -15.30
C VAL A 150 9.46 4.84 -15.88
N GLU A 151 9.79 6.10 -15.65
CA GLU A 151 9.02 7.26 -16.13
C GLU A 151 7.55 7.23 -15.68
N SER A 152 7.32 6.74 -14.46
CA SER A 152 5.99 6.79 -13.85
C SER A 152 5.62 8.22 -13.47
N PRO A 153 4.40 8.68 -13.75
CA PRO A 153 3.91 9.93 -13.18
C PRO A 153 3.94 9.91 -11.67
N ILE A 154 4.32 11.02 -11.08
CA ILE A 154 4.35 11.22 -9.63
C ILE A 154 3.42 12.38 -9.30
N LEU A 155 2.45 12.12 -8.44
CA LEU A 155 1.49 13.10 -7.94
C LEU A 155 1.80 13.38 -6.47
N HIS A 156 2.10 14.62 -6.15
CA HIS A 156 2.29 15.05 -4.76
C HIS A 156 1.00 15.67 -4.23
N CYS A 157 0.58 15.24 -3.04
CA CYS A 157 -0.58 15.83 -2.37
C CYS A 157 -0.35 15.97 -0.87
N ASN A 158 -1.08 16.90 -0.27
CA ASN A 158 -1.11 17.08 1.18
C ASN A 158 -2.10 16.08 1.80
N GLY A 159 -1.62 15.21 2.69
CA GLY A 159 -2.45 14.22 3.39
C GLY A 159 -3.49 14.84 4.34
N ASP A 160 -3.34 16.11 4.73
CA ASP A 160 -4.31 16.84 5.52
C ASP A 160 -5.43 17.49 4.67
N ASP A 161 -5.32 17.39 3.34
CA ASP A 161 -6.34 17.83 2.39
C ASP A 161 -6.99 16.62 1.70
N PRO A 162 -8.10 16.09 2.24
CA PRO A 162 -8.74 14.89 1.69
C PRO A 162 -9.26 15.07 0.26
N GLU A 163 -9.65 16.30 -0.13
CA GLU A 163 -10.11 16.59 -1.50
C GLU A 163 -8.96 16.45 -2.49
N SER A 164 -7.79 16.98 -2.15
CA SER A 164 -6.57 16.84 -2.95
C SER A 164 -6.14 15.37 -3.08
N VAL A 165 -6.21 14.60 -2.00
CA VAL A 165 -5.90 13.15 -2.01
C VAL A 165 -6.85 12.40 -2.95
N VAL A 166 -8.15 12.64 -2.83
CA VAL A 166 -9.16 12.01 -3.71
C VAL A 166 -8.95 12.42 -5.16
N HIS A 167 -8.61 13.68 -5.42
CA HIS A 167 -8.33 14.16 -6.78
C HIS A 167 -7.12 13.45 -7.38
N CYS A 168 -6.02 13.32 -6.64
CA CYS A 168 -4.84 12.56 -7.07
C CYS A 168 -5.17 11.09 -7.34
N ALA A 169 -6.00 10.47 -6.49
CA ALA A 169 -6.43 9.08 -6.70
C ALA A 169 -7.24 8.91 -7.99
N LYS A 170 -8.12 9.86 -8.31
CA LYS A 170 -8.87 9.86 -9.59
C LYS A 170 -7.93 9.97 -10.79
N ILE A 171 -7.00 10.91 -10.77
CA ILE A 171 -6.00 11.05 -11.84
C ILE A 171 -5.18 9.76 -12.00
N ALA A 172 -4.74 9.19 -10.87
CA ALA A 172 -3.93 7.99 -10.88
C ALA A 172 -4.64 6.80 -11.52
N ILE A 173 -5.90 6.54 -11.15
CA ILE A 173 -6.67 5.44 -11.73
C ILE A 173 -6.96 5.68 -13.22
N GLU A 174 -7.34 6.88 -13.61
CA GLU A 174 -7.59 7.23 -15.01
C GLU A 174 -6.32 7.05 -15.86
N PHE A 175 -5.18 7.53 -15.37
CA PHE A 175 -3.89 7.36 -16.04
C PHE A 175 -3.56 5.89 -16.20
N ARG A 176 -3.61 5.12 -15.10
CA ARG A 176 -3.33 3.67 -15.11
C ARG A 176 -4.22 2.93 -16.09
N GLN A 177 -5.52 3.21 -16.09
CA GLN A 177 -6.51 2.56 -16.96
C GLN A 177 -6.34 2.94 -18.44
N LYS A 178 -5.87 4.14 -18.72
CA LYS A 178 -5.66 4.62 -20.09
C LYS A 178 -4.34 4.14 -20.68
N PHE A 179 -3.27 4.15 -19.88
CA PHE A 179 -1.91 3.94 -20.39
C PHE A 179 -1.28 2.60 -19.98
N ASN A 180 -1.93 1.84 -19.08
CA ASN A 180 -1.41 0.58 -18.55
C ASN A 180 0.02 0.72 -17.97
N LYS A 181 0.29 1.80 -17.25
CA LYS A 181 1.57 2.11 -16.60
C LYS A 181 1.40 2.35 -15.11
N ASP A 182 2.49 2.17 -14.38
CA ASP A 182 2.56 2.51 -12.96
C ASP A 182 2.33 4.01 -12.74
N VAL A 183 1.82 4.35 -11.57
CA VAL A 183 1.65 5.73 -11.12
C VAL A 183 1.92 5.80 -9.62
N VAL A 184 2.56 6.87 -9.17
CA VAL A 184 2.95 7.06 -7.78
C VAL A 184 2.21 8.27 -7.22
N ILE A 185 1.56 8.09 -6.08
CA ILE A 185 0.99 9.17 -5.26
C ILE A 185 1.89 9.33 -4.03
N ASP A 186 2.55 10.45 -3.90
CA ASP A 186 3.36 10.83 -2.74
C ASP A 186 2.50 11.72 -1.83
N MET A 187 1.89 11.10 -0.83
CA MET A 187 0.98 11.76 0.10
C MET A 187 1.78 12.23 1.32
N ILE A 188 2.12 13.52 1.33
CA ILE A 188 2.90 14.14 2.41
C ILE A 188 1.98 14.34 3.62
N CYS A 189 2.36 13.75 4.74
CA CYS A 189 1.59 13.77 5.98
C CYS A 189 2.50 13.69 7.21
N TYR A 190 1.91 13.42 8.37
CA TYR A 190 2.66 13.10 9.59
C TYR A 190 2.04 11.89 10.29
N ARG A 191 2.80 11.19 11.11
CA ARG A 191 2.30 10.13 11.96
C ARG A 191 1.81 10.71 13.28
N ARG A 192 0.52 10.62 13.55
CA ARG A 192 -0.09 11.19 14.75
C ARG A 192 0.20 10.38 16.01
N PHE A 193 0.21 9.06 15.90
CA PHE A 193 0.41 8.11 17.02
C PHE A 193 1.76 7.41 16.88
N GLY A 194 2.12 6.59 17.88
CA GLY A 194 3.34 5.79 17.84
C GLY A 194 3.36 4.74 16.73
N HIS A 195 4.47 4.01 16.66
CA HIS A 195 4.64 2.93 15.68
C HIS A 195 3.60 1.82 15.86
N ASN A 196 3.24 1.54 17.08
CA ASN A 196 2.17 0.61 17.46
C ASN A 196 1.38 1.17 18.65
N GLU A 197 0.42 0.40 19.13
CA GLU A 197 -0.49 0.79 20.22
C GLU A 197 0.18 1.05 21.57
N GLY A 198 1.40 0.53 21.78
CA GLY A 198 2.18 0.69 23.01
C GLY A 198 3.24 1.80 22.96
N ASP A 199 3.46 2.41 21.78
CA ASP A 199 4.55 3.37 21.60
C ASP A 199 4.10 4.82 21.77
N GLU A 200 4.92 5.57 22.50
CA GLU A 200 4.85 7.02 22.52
C GLU A 200 5.50 7.59 21.24
N PRO A 201 4.80 8.43 20.46
CA PRO A 201 5.33 8.97 19.19
C PRO A 201 6.68 9.65 19.31
N SER A 202 6.91 10.39 20.40
CA SER A 202 8.12 11.17 20.62
C SER A 202 9.39 10.34 20.88
N PHE A 203 9.26 9.02 21.11
CA PHE A 203 10.44 8.17 21.38
C PHE A 203 11.42 8.15 20.21
N THR A 204 10.92 8.18 18.97
CA THR A 204 11.75 8.12 17.78
C THR A 204 12.07 9.49 17.20
N GLN A 205 11.15 10.46 17.30
CA GLN A 205 11.23 11.77 16.68
C GLN A 205 10.79 12.88 17.64
N PRO A 206 11.52 13.13 18.76
CA PRO A 206 11.10 14.09 19.78
C PRO A 206 10.99 15.53 19.26
N LEU A 207 11.86 15.92 18.33
CA LEU A 207 11.82 17.26 17.75
C LEU A 207 10.67 17.47 16.77
N MET A 208 10.23 16.41 16.10
CA MET A 208 9.11 16.47 15.17
C MET A 208 7.78 16.65 15.93
N TYR A 209 7.63 15.96 17.04
CA TYR A 209 6.44 16.03 17.88
C TYR A 209 6.43 17.20 18.86
#